data_0dd5d17f24082b1b33b511c881a1cd5d
#
_entry.id   0dd5d17f24082b1b33b511c881a1cd5d
#
_cell.length_a   1.000
_cell.length_b   1.000
_cell.length_c   1.000
_cell.angle_alpha   90.00
_cell.angle_beta   90.00
_cell.angle_gamma   90.00
#
_symmetry.space_group_name_H-M   'P 1'
#
loop_
_entity.id
_entity.type
_entity.pdbx_description
1 polymer ?
#
loop_
_entity_poly.entity_id
_entity_poly.type
_entity_poly.pdbx_seq_one_letter_code
_entity_poly.pdbx_strand_id
1 'polypeptide(L)'
;MRAAIQEAQKGKGRTFTNPLVGAVIVHQEEIIATGAHLRYGEAHAEKNAIASCKTPEKLFNSTIYVTLEPCSHFGKQPPCVNAIIESGIKRVVIGQLDPNPIVSGKGKAFLEQHGIEVITGMLEEEVRQLNPFYNFYFENKRPFITLKQAVSLDGKVALKQQRTPLTGQETNKKVREERGNYQAILVGSETVLIDDPLLLPAGNLEFPPYRVVLDRRGRLFEHKDLKIFQDETGPVLIFTEKNVKENLSANSEVIFQSTVTIKSVIEELAKRGVQSIYVEGGASIHDAFLASECWDQLITYIAPKLLGGNNTPSFSSLRITEKTILLTEIQVEAVGNDIRIAGRKA
;
A
#
# COMPACT_ATOMS: atom_id res chain seq x y z
N MET A 1 0.79 -10.04 -23.04
CA MET A 1 0.72 -9.77 -21.59
C MET A 1 1.76 -8.75 -21.11
N ARG A 2 3.09 -8.85 -21.40
CA ARG A 2 4.06 -7.83 -20.95
C ARG A 2 3.71 -6.40 -21.34
N ALA A 3 3.17 -6.17 -22.54
CA ALA A 3 2.65 -4.86 -22.92
C ALA A 3 1.48 -4.39 -22.02
N ALA A 4 0.59 -5.30 -21.59
CA ALA A 4 -0.48 -4.97 -20.67
C ALA A 4 0.06 -4.63 -19.26
N ILE A 5 1.12 -5.32 -18.81
CA ILE A 5 1.83 -4.98 -17.54
C ILE A 5 2.42 -3.56 -17.62
N GLN A 6 3.04 -3.18 -18.74
CA GLN A 6 3.57 -1.83 -18.94
C GLN A 6 2.45 -0.78 -18.96
N GLU A 7 1.32 -1.06 -19.62
CA GLU A 7 0.16 -0.18 -19.62
C GLU A 7 -0.38 0.05 -18.20
N ALA A 8 -0.47 -1.00 -17.38
CA ALA A 8 -0.95 -0.91 -16.01
C ALA A 8 -0.19 0.12 -15.16
N GLN A 9 1.12 0.28 -15.40
CA GLN A 9 1.97 1.24 -14.65
C GLN A 9 1.55 2.71 -14.84
N LYS A 10 0.80 3.03 -15.90
CA LYS A 10 0.31 4.40 -16.15
C LYS A 10 -0.68 4.89 -15.08
N GLY A 11 -1.33 3.97 -14.36
CA GLY A 11 -2.23 4.27 -13.24
C GLY A 11 -1.55 4.49 -11.89
N LYS A 12 -0.23 4.25 -11.78
CA LYS A 12 0.49 4.29 -10.50
C LYS A 12 0.29 5.61 -9.76
N GLY A 13 -0.08 5.52 -8.47
CA GLY A 13 -0.31 6.65 -7.58
C GLY A 13 -1.67 7.36 -7.76
N ARG A 14 -2.53 6.92 -8.71
CA ARG A 14 -3.83 7.55 -8.99
C ARG A 14 -5.04 6.63 -8.88
N THR A 15 -4.81 5.34 -8.67
CA THR A 15 -5.90 4.35 -8.57
C THR A 15 -6.41 4.13 -7.15
N PHE A 16 -5.81 4.77 -6.15
CA PHE A 16 -6.17 4.67 -4.72
C PHE A 16 -6.20 3.20 -4.26
N THR A 17 -7.39 2.67 -3.88
CA THR A 17 -7.57 1.29 -3.45
C THR A 17 -7.81 0.32 -4.60
N ASN A 18 -8.04 0.83 -5.82
CA ASN A 18 -8.18 -0.02 -7.00
C ASN A 18 -6.82 -0.54 -7.46
N PRO A 19 -6.76 -1.77 -7.98
CA PRO A 19 -5.53 -2.33 -8.52
C PRO A 19 -5.09 -1.62 -9.80
N LEU A 20 -3.79 -1.67 -10.08
CA LEU A 20 -3.24 -1.30 -11.38
C LEU A 20 -3.64 -2.36 -12.39
N VAL A 21 -4.37 -1.96 -13.43
CA VAL A 21 -4.81 -2.86 -14.50
C VAL A 21 -4.44 -2.26 -15.85
N GLY A 22 -3.92 -3.10 -16.71
CA GLY A 22 -3.64 -2.77 -18.12
C GLY A 22 -4.26 -3.78 -19.05
N ALA A 23 -4.69 -3.31 -20.21
CA ALA A 23 -5.29 -4.12 -21.27
C ALA A 23 -4.67 -3.80 -22.62
N VAL A 24 -4.50 -4.82 -23.45
CA VAL A 24 -3.98 -4.72 -24.83
C VAL A 24 -4.84 -5.56 -25.74
N ILE A 25 -5.31 -4.98 -26.83
CA ILE A 25 -6.12 -5.68 -27.84
C ILE A 25 -5.26 -5.99 -29.06
N VAL A 26 -5.28 -7.24 -29.49
CA VAL A 26 -4.50 -7.75 -30.60
C VAL A 26 -5.44 -8.34 -31.68
N HIS A 27 -5.22 -7.97 -32.92
CA HIS A 27 -5.89 -8.52 -34.08
C HIS A 27 -4.84 -8.93 -35.12
N GLN A 28 -4.86 -10.20 -35.57
CA GLN A 28 -3.89 -10.75 -36.54
C GLN A 28 -2.42 -10.41 -36.17
N GLU A 29 -2.06 -10.69 -34.90
CA GLU A 29 -0.72 -10.47 -34.32
C GLU A 29 -0.29 -9.00 -34.16
N GLU A 30 -1.12 -8.04 -34.59
CA GLU A 30 -0.88 -6.60 -34.37
C GLU A 30 -1.60 -6.07 -33.15
N ILE A 31 -0.94 -5.23 -32.35
CA ILE A 31 -1.58 -4.46 -31.28
C ILE A 31 -2.38 -3.32 -31.91
N ILE A 32 -3.71 -3.38 -31.77
CA ILE A 32 -4.62 -2.39 -32.35
C ILE A 32 -5.11 -1.35 -31.33
N ALA A 33 -5.04 -1.68 -30.02
CA ALA A 33 -5.44 -0.77 -28.96
C ALA A 33 -4.80 -1.14 -27.63
N THR A 34 -4.63 -0.16 -26.75
CA THR A 34 -4.16 -0.34 -25.39
C THR A 34 -4.96 0.53 -24.42
N GLY A 35 -5.04 0.13 -23.17
CA GLY A 35 -5.72 0.89 -22.13
C GLY A 35 -5.22 0.52 -20.74
N ALA A 36 -5.37 1.46 -19.82
CA ALA A 36 -5.05 1.27 -18.41
C ALA A 36 -6.18 1.83 -17.53
N HIS A 37 -6.33 1.29 -16.32
CA HIS A 37 -7.08 1.98 -15.28
C HIS A 37 -6.23 3.15 -14.79
N LEU A 38 -6.60 4.38 -15.20
CA LEU A 38 -5.75 5.55 -15.00
C LEU A 38 -6.01 6.26 -13.66
N ARG A 39 -7.25 6.23 -13.18
CA ARG A 39 -7.66 7.00 -11.99
C ARG A 39 -8.84 6.34 -11.28
N TYR A 40 -8.86 6.42 -9.95
CA TYR A 40 -9.94 5.91 -9.13
C TYR A 40 -11.31 6.46 -9.54
N GLY A 41 -12.28 5.57 -9.74
CA GLY A 41 -13.64 5.91 -10.14
C GLY A 41 -13.87 6.14 -11.63
N GLU A 42 -12.82 6.20 -12.44
CA GLU A 42 -12.88 6.30 -13.91
C GLU A 42 -12.98 4.91 -14.59
N ALA A 43 -12.99 4.90 -15.92
CA ALA A 43 -13.11 3.69 -16.72
C ALA A 43 -11.95 2.71 -16.43
N HIS A 44 -12.28 1.42 -16.47
CA HIS A 44 -11.30 0.36 -16.31
C HIS A 44 -10.47 0.16 -17.59
N ALA A 45 -9.38 -0.58 -17.48
CA ALA A 45 -8.39 -0.77 -18.55
C ALA A 45 -9.02 -1.34 -19.83
N GLU A 46 -9.93 -2.30 -19.71
CA GLU A 46 -10.60 -2.96 -20.83
C GLU A 46 -11.44 -1.94 -21.62
N LYS A 47 -12.22 -1.11 -20.93
CA LYS A 47 -13.03 -0.07 -21.58
C LYS A 47 -12.17 0.99 -22.24
N ASN A 48 -11.08 1.39 -21.58
CA ASN A 48 -10.13 2.35 -22.14
C ASN A 48 -9.44 1.76 -23.39
N ALA A 49 -9.09 0.47 -23.37
CA ALA A 49 -8.53 -0.20 -24.53
C ALA A 49 -9.51 -0.27 -25.71
N ILE A 50 -10.77 -0.66 -25.45
CA ILE A 50 -11.83 -0.71 -26.48
C ILE A 50 -12.07 0.69 -27.06
N ALA A 51 -12.22 1.70 -26.20
CA ALA A 51 -12.47 3.08 -26.62
C ALA A 51 -11.29 3.72 -27.38
N SER A 52 -10.05 3.28 -27.12
CA SER A 52 -8.86 3.77 -27.82
C SER A 52 -8.64 3.17 -29.21
N CYS A 53 -9.43 2.15 -29.58
CA CYS A 53 -9.29 1.47 -30.86
C CYS A 53 -9.71 2.39 -32.03
N LYS A 54 -8.76 2.70 -32.91
CA LYS A 54 -9.00 3.57 -34.08
C LYS A 54 -9.69 2.83 -35.23
N THR A 55 -9.75 1.50 -35.19
CA THR A 55 -10.36 0.63 -36.19
C THR A 55 -11.34 -0.33 -35.52
N PRO A 56 -12.54 0.17 -35.08
CA PRO A 56 -13.49 -0.61 -34.27
C PRO A 56 -13.92 -1.94 -34.93
N GLU A 57 -13.93 -2.02 -36.25
CA GLU A 57 -14.22 -3.24 -37.00
C GLU A 57 -13.21 -4.37 -36.74
N LYS A 58 -11.96 -4.03 -36.35
CA LYS A 58 -10.93 -5.01 -36.00
C LYS A 58 -11.08 -5.54 -34.54
N LEU A 59 -11.98 -4.99 -33.75
CA LEU A 59 -12.31 -5.55 -32.43
C LEU A 59 -13.00 -6.92 -32.60
N PHE A 60 -13.79 -7.05 -33.64
CA PHE A 60 -14.43 -8.33 -33.96
C PHE A 60 -13.39 -9.42 -34.22
N ASN A 61 -13.55 -10.57 -33.56
CA ASN A 61 -12.60 -11.69 -33.59
C ASN A 61 -11.18 -11.40 -33.09
N SER A 62 -10.96 -10.28 -32.36
CA SER A 62 -9.68 -9.96 -31.72
C SER A 62 -9.49 -10.72 -30.41
N THR A 63 -8.29 -10.60 -29.85
CA THR A 63 -7.92 -11.09 -28.51
C THR A 63 -7.58 -9.91 -27.61
N ILE A 64 -8.18 -9.83 -26.41
CA ILE A 64 -7.78 -8.90 -25.38
C ILE A 64 -6.91 -9.60 -24.31
N TYR A 65 -5.76 -9.02 -24.00
CA TYR A 65 -4.89 -9.39 -22.89
C TYR A 65 -5.12 -8.40 -21.76
N VAL A 66 -5.51 -8.88 -20.59
CA VAL A 66 -5.76 -8.06 -19.42
C VAL A 66 -5.00 -8.61 -18.22
N THR A 67 -4.37 -7.71 -17.44
CA THR A 67 -3.56 -8.13 -16.30
C THR A 67 -4.38 -8.73 -15.16
N LEU A 68 -5.63 -8.28 -14.96
CA LEU A 68 -6.52 -8.77 -13.90
C LEU A 68 -7.87 -9.19 -14.52
N GLU A 69 -8.54 -10.13 -13.90
CA GLU A 69 -9.86 -10.63 -14.31
C GLU A 69 -10.87 -9.48 -14.53
N PRO A 70 -11.54 -9.39 -15.69
CA PRO A 70 -12.56 -8.38 -15.96
C PRO A 70 -13.73 -8.46 -14.99
N CYS A 71 -14.15 -7.33 -14.43
CA CYS A 71 -15.26 -7.27 -13.48
C CYS A 71 -16.60 -7.64 -14.15
N SER A 72 -17.42 -8.43 -13.41
CA SER A 72 -18.77 -8.88 -13.79
C SER A 72 -19.89 -8.25 -12.97
N HIS A 73 -19.57 -7.46 -11.95
CA HIS A 73 -20.55 -6.80 -11.09
C HIS A 73 -20.69 -5.31 -11.43
N PHE A 74 -21.87 -4.76 -11.16
CA PHE A 74 -22.12 -3.32 -11.23
C PHE A 74 -21.48 -2.62 -10.03
N GLY A 75 -20.47 -1.81 -10.28
CA GLY A 75 -19.88 -0.91 -9.31
C GLY A 75 -20.20 0.55 -9.65
N LYS A 76 -19.21 1.43 -9.57
CA LYS A 76 -19.33 2.83 -10.08
C LYS A 76 -19.47 2.88 -11.61
N GLN A 77 -19.03 1.84 -12.29
CA GLN A 77 -19.09 1.67 -13.74
C GLN A 77 -19.82 0.37 -14.10
N PRO A 78 -20.46 0.29 -15.29
CA PRO A 78 -20.99 -0.97 -15.80
C PRO A 78 -19.89 -2.03 -15.93
N PRO A 79 -20.20 -3.34 -15.81
CA PRO A 79 -19.21 -4.42 -15.89
C PRO A 79 -18.35 -4.41 -17.16
N CYS A 80 -17.05 -4.70 -17.02
CA CYS A 80 -16.15 -4.78 -18.18
C CYS A 80 -16.45 -5.95 -19.09
N VAL A 81 -16.96 -7.05 -18.54
CA VAL A 81 -17.36 -8.23 -19.35
C VAL A 81 -18.40 -7.88 -20.43
N ASN A 82 -19.34 -6.97 -20.14
CA ASN A 82 -20.34 -6.53 -21.11
C ASN A 82 -19.68 -5.78 -22.29
N ALA A 83 -18.78 -4.84 -22.00
CA ALA A 83 -18.07 -4.10 -23.05
C ALA A 83 -17.23 -5.02 -23.95
N ILE A 84 -16.62 -6.07 -23.38
CA ILE A 84 -15.86 -7.08 -24.13
C ILE A 84 -16.80 -7.86 -25.06
N ILE A 85 -17.97 -8.31 -24.58
CA ILE A 85 -18.95 -9.05 -25.38
C ILE A 85 -19.50 -8.18 -26.51
N GLU A 86 -19.95 -6.96 -26.17
CA GLU A 86 -20.52 -6.00 -27.13
C GLU A 86 -19.54 -5.60 -28.24
N SER A 87 -18.23 -5.57 -27.94
CA SER A 87 -17.19 -5.27 -28.94
C SER A 87 -16.90 -6.41 -29.92
N GLY A 88 -17.44 -7.61 -29.69
CA GLY A 88 -17.20 -8.78 -30.54
C GLY A 88 -15.81 -9.42 -30.36
N ILE A 89 -15.08 -9.08 -29.31
CA ILE A 89 -13.82 -9.73 -28.94
C ILE A 89 -14.07 -11.23 -28.70
N LYS A 90 -13.24 -12.10 -29.28
CA LYS A 90 -13.48 -13.55 -29.28
C LYS A 90 -12.68 -14.32 -28.23
N ARG A 91 -11.57 -13.75 -27.81
CA ARG A 91 -10.68 -14.38 -26.82
C ARG A 91 -10.24 -13.37 -25.77
N VAL A 92 -10.24 -13.80 -24.51
CA VAL A 92 -9.72 -13.03 -23.37
C VAL A 92 -8.58 -13.80 -22.71
N VAL A 93 -7.42 -13.17 -22.59
CA VAL A 93 -6.25 -13.73 -21.90
C VAL A 93 -6.03 -12.94 -20.61
N ILE A 94 -6.25 -13.61 -19.49
CA ILE A 94 -6.17 -13.02 -18.14
C ILE A 94 -4.83 -13.38 -17.52
N GLY A 95 -4.10 -12.38 -16.99
CA GLY A 95 -2.86 -12.59 -16.28
C GLY A 95 -3.10 -13.26 -14.92
N GLN A 96 -3.98 -12.69 -14.10
CA GLN A 96 -4.34 -13.15 -12.77
C GLN A 96 -5.87 -13.11 -12.59
N LEU A 97 -6.46 -14.13 -11.96
CA LEU A 97 -7.82 -14.03 -11.43
C LEU A 97 -7.86 -13.04 -10.28
N ASP A 98 -8.99 -12.35 -10.12
CA ASP A 98 -9.13 -11.37 -9.04
C ASP A 98 -9.15 -12.08 -7.68
N PRO A 99 -8.26 -11.75 -6.73
CA PRO A 99 -8.28 -12.35 -5.40
C PRO A 99 -9.49 -11.89 -4.57
N ASN A 100 -10.23 -10.86 -5.00
CA ASN A 100 -11.43 -10.39 -4.33
C ASN A 100 -12.57 -11.41 -4.53
N PRO A 101 -13.09 -12.06 -3.45
CA PRO A 101 -14.11 -13.10 -3.55
C PRO A 101 -15.44 -12.62 -4.17
N ILE A 102 -15.67 -11.30 -4.24
CA ILE A 102 -16.82 -10.73 -4.93
C ILE A 102 -16.70 -10.90 -6.45
N VAL A 103 -15.49 -10.89 -6.99
CA VAL A 103 -15.19 -10.95 -8.44
C VAL A 103 -14.69 -12.33 -8.86
N SER A 104 -13.84 -12.93 -8.07
CA SER A 104 -13.04 -14.13 -8.36
C SER A 104 -13.78 -15.22 -9.16
N GLY A 105 -13.32 -15.49 -10.38
CA GLY A 105 -13.86 -16.50 -11.30
C GLY A 105 -15.20 -16.16 -11.95
N LYS A 106 -15.90 -15.11 -11.51
CA LYS A 106 -17.22 -14.74 -12.04
C LYS A 106 -17.15 -14.06 -13.38
N GLY A 107 -16.13 -13.21 -13.58
CA GLY A 107 -15.87 -12.57 -14.87
C GLY A 107 -15.51 -13.59 -15.94
N LYS A 108 -14.61 -14.53 -15.61
CA LYS A 108 -14.27 -15.67 -16.48
C LYS A 108 -15.51 -16.47 -16.87
N ALA A 109 -16.26 -16.95 -15.87
CA ALA A 109 -17.44 -17.79 -16.12
C ALA A 109 -18.49 -17.06 -16.97
N PHE A 110 -18.70 -15.77 -16.75
CA PHE A 110 -19.64 -14.97 -17.52
C PHE A 110 -19.21 -14.83 -18.99
N LEU A 111 -17.95 -14.60 -19.26
CA LEU A 111 -17.40 -14.54 -20.63
C LEU A 111 -17.53 -15.89 -21.36
N GLU A 112 -17.18 -17.00 -20.70
CA GLU A 112 -17.31 -18.36 -21.23
C GLU A 112 -18.77 -18.72 -21.59
N GLN A 113 -19.72 -18.34 -20.74
CA GLN A 113 -21.16 -18.51 -21.00
C GLN A 113 -21.65 -17.77 -22.26
N HIS A 114 -20.96 -16.67 -22.63
CA HIS A 114 -21.27 -15.90 -23.84
C HIS A 114 -20.41 -16.32 -25.06
N GLY A 115 -19.76 -17.49 -24.99
CA GLY A 115 -19.02 -18.08 -26.11
C GLY A 115 -17.67 -17.41 -26.39
N ILE A 116 -17.09 -16.73 -25.40
CA ILE A 116 -15.75 -16.16 -25.46
C ILE A 116 -14.75 -17.18 -24.91
N GLU A 117 -13.67 -17.42 -25.64
CA GLU A 117 -12.56 -18.25 -25.18
C GLU A 117 -11.78 -17.51 -24.08
N VAL A 118 -11.59 -18.10 -22.89
CA VAL A 118 -10.86 -17.49 -21.78
C VAL A 118 -9.66 -18.32 -21.38
N ILE A 119 -8.47 -17.70 -21.41
CA ILE A 119 -7.21 -18.27 -20.93
C ILE A 119 -6.77 -17.52 -19.70
N THR A 120 -6.35 -18.21 -18.65
CA THR A 120 -5.92 -17.60 -17.36
C THR A 120 -4.49 -17.98 -17.00
N GLY A 121 -3.83 -17.18 -16.17
CA GLY A 121 -2.50 -17.47 -15.62
C GLY A 121 -1.33 -17.08 -16.51
N MET A 122 -1.55 -16.25 -17.54
CA MET A 122 -0.46 -15.82 -18.42
C MET A 122 0.46 -14.82 -17.73
N LEU A 123 1.72 -15.21 -17.45
CA LEU A 123 2.71 -14.44 -16.69
C LEU A 123 2.20 -14.05 -15.29
N GLU A 124 1.50 -14.97 -14.64
CA GLU A 124 0.80 -14.70 -13.38
C GLU A 124 1.72 -14.11 -12.30
N GLU A 125 2.93 -14.66 -12.14
CA GLU A 125 3.92 -14.17 -11.18
C GLU A 125 4.31 -12.70 -11.45
N GLU A 126 4.57 -12.33 -12.72
CA GLU A 126 4.90 -10.96 -13.11
C GLU A 126 3.70 -10.02 -12.88
N VAL A 127 2.49 -10.51 -13.16
CA VAL A 127 1.24 -9.75 -12.97
C VAL A 127 0.93 -9.54 -11.49
N ARG A 128 1.12 -10.53 -10.63
CA ARG A 128 0.90 -10.41 -9.20
C ARG A 128 1.77 -9.34 -8.55
N GLN A 129 2.97 -9.12 -9.09
CA GLN A 129 3.90 -8.08 -8.63
C GLN A 129 3.41 -6.64 -8.93
N LEU A 130 2.42 -6.44 -9.81
CA LEU A 130 1.80 -5.12 -10.02
C LEU A 130 1.04 -4.63 -8.79
N ASN A 131 0.39 -5.55 -8.08
CA ASN A 131 -0.57 -5.23 -7.02
C ASN A 131 -0.33 -6.05 -5.74
N PRO A 132 0.88 -6.05 -5.14
CA PRO A 132 1.21 -6.93 -4.03
C PRO A 132 0.33 -6.67 -2.79
N PHE A 133 0.02 -5.41 -2.49
CA PHE A 133 -0.81 -5.04 -1.33
C PHE A 133 -2.29 -5.38 -1.54
N TYR A 134 -2.80 -5.18 -2.75
CA TYR A 134 -4.15 -5.58 -3.13
C TYR A 134 -4.34 -7.09 -2.99
N ASN A 135 -3.44 -7.87 -3.57
CA ASN A 135 -3.47 -9.33 -3.49
C ASN A 135 -3.42 -9.80 -2.03
N PHE A 136 -2.45 -9.30 -1.28
CA PHE A 136 -2.29 -9.65 0.13
C PHE A 136 -3.55 -9.33 0.96
N TYR A 137 -4.13 -8.15 0.75
CA TYR A 137 -5.31 -7.70 1.49
C TYR A 137 -6.51 -8.66 1.31
N PHE A 138 -6.82 -9.05 0.09
CA PHE A 138 -7.94 -9.96 -0.18
C PHE A 138 -7.66 -11.41 0.23
N GLU A 139 -6.43 -11.86 0.11
CA GLU A 139 -6.01 -13.21 0.52
C GLU A 139 -5.96 -13.35 2.05
N ASN A 140 -5.51 -12.31 2.77
CA ASN A 140 -5.28 -12.36 4.22
C ASN A 140 -6.34 -11.59 5.03
N LYS A 141 -7.25 -10.86 4.39
CA LYS A 141 -8.32 -10.04 5.02
C LYS A 141 -7.78 -8.99 6.00
N ARG A 142 -6.59 -8.48 5.76
CA ARG A 142 -5.96 -7.41 6.52
C ARG A 142 -4.93 -6.66 5.66
N PRO A 143 -4.56 -5.41 6.03
CA PRO A 143 -3.47 -4.69 5.39
C PRO A 143 -2.14 -5.44 5.47
N PHE A 144 -1.29 -5.24 4.47
CA PHE A 144 0.13 -5.59 4.52
C PHE A 144 0.87 -4.57 5.41
N ILE A 145 1.67 -5.04 6.34
CA ILE A 145 2.30 -4.18 7.35
C ILE A 145 3.83 -4.26 7.24
N THR A 146 4.42 -3.11 6.93
CA THR A 146 5.87 -2.93 6.91
C THR A 146 6.31 -2.14 8.14
N LEU A 147 7.19 -2.73 8.94
CA LEU A 147 7.90 -2.03 9.99
C LEU A 147 9.15 -1.38 9.40
N LYS A 148 9.30 -0.07 9.58
CA LYS A 148 10.50 0.65 9.13
C LYS A 148 11.19 1.35 10.30
N GLN A 149 12.46 1.15 10.42
CA GLN A 149 13.29 1.83 11.40
C GLN A 149 14.58 2.38 10.81
N ALA A 150 15.14 3.39 11.46
CA ALA A 150 16.50 3.84 11.25
C ALA A 150 17.29 3.59 12.53
N VAL A 151 18.48 3.02 12.41
CA VAL A 151 19.32 2.65 13.56
C VAL A 151 20.77 3.09 13.34
N SER A 152 21.48 3.33 14.43
CA SER A 152 22.94 3.41 14.42
C SER A 152 23.54 2.02 14.20
N LEU A 153 24.83 1.95 13.91
CA LEU A 153 25.55 0.69 13.71
C LEU A 153 25.51 -0.21 14.96
N ASP A 154 25.38 0.38 16.16
CA ASP A 154 25.19 -0.34 17.43
C ASP A 154 23.71 -0.52 17.82
N GLY A 155 22.77 -0.41 16.86
CA GLY A 155 21.36 -0.78 17.03
C GLY A 155 20.51 0.18 17.85
N LYS A 156 20.87 1.48 17.93
CA LYS A 156 20.10 2.49 18.66
C LYS A 156 19.30 3.37 17.70
N VAL A 157 18.06 3.70 18.06
CA VAL A 157 17.18 4.58 17.24
C VAL A 157 17.30 6.05 17.59
N ALA A 158 17.69 6.40 18.82
CA ALA A 158 17.84 7.78 19.26
C ALA A 158 18.71 7.89 20.51
N LEU A 159 19.25 9.08 20.76
CA LEU A 159 19.68 9.50 22.08
C LEU A 159 18.44 9.62 22.97
N LYS A 160 18.64 9.40 24.27
CA LYS A 160 17.52 9.36 25.23
C LYS A 160 16.82 10.72 25.27
N GLN A 161 15.50 10.71 25.02
CA GLN A 161 14.62 11.90 25.06
C GLN A 161 15.04 13.04 24.14
N GLN A 162 15.72 12.74 23.07
CA GLN A 162 16.22 13.76 22.13
C GLN A 162 15.98 13.33 20.69
N ARG A 163 15.54 14.28 19.85
CA ARG A 163 15.53 14.09 18.40
C ARG A 163 16.95 13.83 17.91
N THR A 164 17.13 12.71 17.21
CA THR A 164 18.46 12.27 16.77
C THR A 164 18.43 11.92 15.29
N PRO A 165 18.84 12.83 14.38
CA PRO A 165 18.99 12.53 12.97
C PRO A 165 20.11 11.50 12.76
N LEU A 166 19.72 10.26 12.44
CA LEU A 166 20.68 9.18 12.20
C LEU A 166 21.13 9.14 10.75
N THR A 167 20.21 9.01 9.83
CA THR A 167 20.43 8.76 8.42
C THR A 167 20.67 10.03 7.61
N GLY A 168 21.27 9.87 6.43
CA GLY A 168 21.60 10.96 5.50
C GLY A 168 20.40 11.47 4.69
N GLN A 169 20.68 12.46 3.82
CA GLN A 169 19.64 13.08 2.99
C GLN A 169 19.07 12.12 1.94
N GLU A 170 19.91 11.27 1.35
CA GLU A 170 19.51 10.26 0.37
C GLU A 170 18.51 9.27 0.98
N THR A 171 18.78 8.81 2.20
CA THR A 171 17.85 7.95 2.95
C THR A 171 16.55 8.68 3.26
N ASN A 172 16.61 9.94 3.68
CA ASN A 172 15.39 10.71 3.93
C ASN A 172 14.54 10.90 2.66
N LYS A 173 15.18 11.09 1.50
CA LYS A 173 14.50 11.14 0.21
C LYS A 173 13.86 9.81 -0.11
N LYS A 174 14.59 8.70 0.01
CA LYS A 174 14.10 7.35 -0.26
C LYS A 174 12.92 6.97 0.64
N VAL A 175 12.98 7.27 1.94
CA VAL A 175 11.88 7.04 2.89
C VAL A 175 10.62 7.81 2.47
N ARG A 176 10.75 9.06 2.01
CA ARG A 176 9.62 9.82 1.50
C ARG A 176 9.05 9.23 0.20
N GLU A 177 9.88 8.67 -0.67
CA GLU A 177 9.44 7.93 -1.86
C GLU A 177 8.72 6.63 -1.47
N GLU A 178 9.25 5.88 -0.49
CA GLU A 178 8.62 4.67 0.04
C GLU A 178 7.24 4.95 0.63
N ARG A 179 7.08 6.03 1.40
CA ARG A 179 5.77 6.45 1.95
C ARG A 179 4.68 6.54 0.88
N GLY A 180 5.04 7.01 -0.33
CA GLY A 180 4.11 7.13 -1.45
C GLY A 180 3.59 5.81 -2.01
N ASN A 181 4.18 4.66 -1.61
CA ASN A 181 3.71 3.34 -2.01
C ASN A 181 2.68 2.75 -1.02
N TYR A 182 2.50 3.36 0.16
CA TYR A 182 1.59 2.87 1.20
C TYR A 182 0.36 3.77 1.33
N GLN A 183 -0.73 3.20 1.82
CA GLN A 183 -1.99 3.92 2.03
C GLN A 183 -2.13 4.49 3.44
N ALA A 184 -1.30 4.06 4.40
CA ALA A 184 -1.20 4.64 5.73
C ALA A 184 0.24 4.66 6.24
N ILE A 185 0.61 5.76 6.93
CA ILE A 185 1.86 5.93 7.66
C ILE A 185 1.51 5.97 9.14
N LEU A 186 2.06 5.06 9.94
CA LEU A 186 1.69 4.93 11.34
C LEU A 186 2.89 5.24 12.27
N VAL A 187 2.64 6.07 13.27
CA VAL A 187 3.61 6.43 14.34
C VAL A 187 2.95 6.45 15.71
N GLY A 188 3.76 6.46 16.77
CA GLY A 188 3.31 6.73 18.13
C GLY A 188 3.31 8.23 18.44
N SER A 189 2.49 8.68 19.41
CA SER A 189 2.42 10.07 19.82
C SER A 189 3.75 10.64 20.34
N GLU A 190 4.64 9.81 20.88
CA GLU A 190 5.97 10.24 21.32
C GLU A 190 6.83 10.71 20.14
N THR A 191 6.80 10.01 19.03
CA THR A 191 7.47 10.44 17.79
C THR A 191 6.92 11.77 17.30
N VAL A 192 5.60 11.98 17.37
CA VAL A 192 4.97 13.24 16.97
C VAL A 192 5.42 14.39 17.87
N LEU A 193 5.44 14.19 19.19
CA LEU A 193 5.84 15.21 20.16
C LEU A 193 7.33 15.58 20.09
N ILE A 194 8.22 14.60 19.83
CA ILE A 194 9.68 14.84 19.84
C ILE A 194 10.17 15.35 18.48
N ASP A 195 9.69 14.75 17.38
CA ASP A 195 10.23 15.02 16.06
C ASP A 195 9.42 16.05 15.26
N ASP A 196 8.17 16.33 15.69
CA ASP A 196 7.21 17.19 14.98
C ASP A 196 7.18 16.94 13.47
N PRO A 197 6.90 15.69 13.04
CA PRO A 197 7.04 15.28 11.66
C PRO A 197 5.78 15.58 10.85
N LEU A 198 5.93 15.91 9.56
CA LEU A 198 4.80 16.01 8.63
C LEU A 198 4.28 14.64 8.16
N LEU A 199 5.12 13.61 8.15
CA LEU A 199 4.81 12.26 7.65
C LEU A 199 4.34 12.23 6.18
N LEU A 200 4.77 13.17 5.37
CA LEU A 200 4.37 13.27 3.97
C LEU A 200 5.26 12.41 3.05
N PRO A 201 4.67 11.87 1.97
CA PRO A 201 5.43 11.24 0.89
C PRO A 201 6.24 12.25 0.08
N ALA A 202 7.02 11.78 -0.89
CA ALA A 202 7.62 12.63 -1.90
C ALA A 202 6.57 13.04 -2.95
N GLY A 203 6.60 14.31 -3.36
CA GLY A 203 5.67 14.87 -4.35
C GLY A 203 4.24 15.05 -3.83
N ASN A 204 3.39 15.56 -4.71
CA ASN A 204 1.96 15.73 -4.43
C ASN A 204 1.21 14.54 -4.98
N LEU A 205 0.66 13.71 -4.11
CA LEU A 205 -0.19 12.58 -4.49
C LEU A 205 -1.65 13.01 -4.53
N GLU A 206 -2.39 12.53 -5.48
CA GLU A 206 -3.85 12.75 -5.56
C GLU A 206 -4.57 12.10 -4.38
N PHE A 207 -4.07 10.93 -3.93
CA PHE A 207 -4.55 10.21 -2.77
C PHE A 207 -3.38 10.06 -1.78
N PRO A 208 -3.13 11.06 -0.93
CA PRO A 208 -2.07 10.97 0.07
C PRO A 208 -2.42 9.92 1.13
N PRO A 209 -1.41 9.23 1.70
CA PRO A 209 -1.64 8.24 2.73
C PRO A 209 -2.27 8.85 3.99
N TYR A 210 -3.08 8.05 4.68
CA TYR A 210 -3.50 8.38 6.04
C TYR A 210 -2.28 8.54 6.95
N ARG A 211 -2.22 9.61 7.73
CA ARG A 211 -1.23 9.81 8.79
C ARG A 211 -1.84 9.32 10.10
N VAL A 212 -1.45 8.14 10.54
CA VAL A 212 -2.06 7.45 11.69
C VAL A 212 -1.20 7.65 12.93
N VAL A 213 -1.79 8.15 14.00
CA VAL A 213 -1.09 8.37 15.28
C VAL A 213 -1.75 7.56 16.39
N LEU A 214 -0.94 6.74 17.09
CA LEU A 214 -1.38 6.03 18.28
C LEU A 214 -1.10 6.90 19.51
N ASP A 215 -2.14 7.53 20.05
CA ASP A 215 -2.09 8.39 21.22
C ASP A 215 -3.05 7.92 22.33
N ARG A 216 -2.79 6.73 22.87
CA ARG A 216 -3.63 6.12 23.90
C ARG A 216 -3.96 7.04 25.06
N ARG A 217 -2.98 7.86 25.47
CA ARG A 217 -3.08 8.74 26.65
C ARG A 217 -3.68 10.11 26.35
N GLY A 218 -3.90 10.47 25.07
CA GLY A 218 -4.41 11.77 24.67
C GLY A 218 -3.43 12.92 24.89
N ARG A 219 -2.13 12.67 24.75
CA ARG A 219 -1.07 13.69 24.96
C ARG A 219 -1.07 14.78 23.90
N LEU A 220 -1.56 14.47 22.70
CA LEU A 220 -1.55 15.40 21.57
C LEU A 220 -2.63 16.48 21.63
N PHE A 221 -3.65 16.31 22.49
CA PHE A 221 -4.77 17.25 22.55
C PHE A 221 -4.39 18.64 23.08
N GLU A 222 -3.25 18.76 23.74
CA GLU A 222 -2.68 20.03 24.21
C GLU A 222 -1.69 20.67 23.20
N HIS A 223 -1.46 20.03 22.03
CA HIS A 223 -0.43 20.39 21.07
C HIS A 223 -1.00 20.58 19.65
N LYS A 224 -2.01 21.44 19.51
CA LYS A 224 -2.65 21.72 18.20
C LYS A 224 -1.73 22.45 17.22
N ASP A 225 -0.62 23.00 17.69
CA ASP A 225 0.41 23.71 16.94
C ASP A 225 1.40 22.79 16.19
N LEU A 226 1.35 21.48 16.44
CA LEU A 226 2.22 20.53 15.75
C LEU A 226 1.97 20.51 14.24
N LYS A 227 3.06 20.40 13.45
CA LYS A 227 3.03 20.48 11.99
C LYS A 227 2.06 19.51 11.33
N ILE A 228 1.92 18.30 11.90
CA ILE A 228 1.00 17.29 11.38
C ILE A 228 -0.46 17.76 11.37
N PHE A 229 -0.84 18.66 12.30
CA PHE A 229 -2.19 19.24 12.42
C PHE A 229 -2.35 20.54 11.65
N GLN A 230 -1.24 21.23 11.34
CA GLN A 230 -1.24 22.45 10.54
C GLN A 230 -1.21 22.19 9.04
N ASP A 231 -0.78 20.99 8.64
CA ASP A 231 -0.71 20.57 7.25
C ASP A 231 -2.00 19.88 6.80
N GLU A 232 -2.64 20.41 5.77
CA GLU A 232 -3.92 19.94 5.23
C GLU A 232 -3.76 18.97 4.04
N THR A 233 -2.54 18.59 3.67
CA THR A 233 -2.24 17.77 2.49
C THR A 233 -2.89 16.39 2.55
N GLY A 234 -3.03 15.79 3.74
CA GLY A 234 -3.60 14.46 3.88
C GLY A 234 -4.33 14.25 5.20
N PRO A 235 -5.20 13.23 5.28
CA PRO A 235 -6.00 12.96 6.47
C PRO A 235 -5.13 12.46 7.63
N VAL A 236 -5.51 12.84 8.86
CA VAL A 236 -4.86 12.41 10.11
C VAL A 236 -5.86 11.61 10.94
N LEU A 237 -5.51 10.39 11.33
CA LEU A 237 -6.31 9.54 12.19
C LEU A 237 -5.61 9.37 13.55
N ILE A 238 -6.29 9.73 14.63
CA ILE A 238 -5.73 9.69 16.00
C ILE A 238 -6.48 8.64 16.81
N PHE A 239 -5.82 7.52 17.12
CA PHE A 239 -6.38 6.46 17.95
C PHE A 239 -6.09 6.74 19.43
N THR A 240 -7.13 6.84 20.23
CA THR A 240 -7.01 7.21 21.65
C THR A 240 -7.99 6.45 22.55
N GLU A 241 -7.59 6.27 23.84
CA GLU A 241 -8.44 5.77 24.92
C GLU A 241 -9.09 6.92 25.72
N LYS A 242 -8.87 8.17 25.30
CA LYS A 242 -9.53 9.35 25.87
C LYS A 242 -10.82 9.65 25.10
N ASN A 243 -11.92 9.77 25.81
CA ASN A 243 -13.20 10.15 25.23
C ASN A 243 -13.24 11.65 24.93
N VAL A 244 -12.56 12.04 23.85
CA VAL A 244 -12.52 13.41 23.35
C VAL A 244 -13.36 13.47 22.08
N LYS A 245 -14.19 14.51 21.96
CA LYS A 245 -15.09 14.71 20.80
C LYS A 245 -14.56 15.71 19.79
N GLU A 246 -13.54 16.48 20.13
CA GLU A 246 -13.00 17.51 19.24
C GLU A 246 -11.87 16.96 18.39
N ASN A 247 -11.91 17.24 17.08
CA ASN A 247 -10.78 17.03 16.20
C ASN A 247 -9.70 18.10 16.44
N LEU A 248 -8.44 17.75 16.22
CA LEU A 248 -7.30 18.68 16.41
C LEU A 248 -7.10 19.63 15.23
N SER A 249 -7.59 19.26 14.05
CA SER A 249 -7.56 20.06 12.81
C SER A 249 -8.72 19.67 11.89
N ALA A 250 -8.94 20.44 10.82
CA ALA A 250 -10.03 20.19 9.86
C ALA A 250 -9.90 18.84 9.15
N ASN A 251 -8.68 18.36 8.93
CA ASN A 251 -8.38 17.08 8.28
C ASN A 251 -8.04 15.95 9.26
N SER A 252 -8.22 16.16 10.57
CA SER A 252 -8.01 15.13 11.58
C SER A 252 -9.33 14.50 12.02
N GLU A 253 -9.27 13.20 12.33
CA GLU A 253 -10.37 12.43 12.91
C GLU A 253 -9.86 11.72 14.17
N VAL A 254 -10.57 11.91 15.29
CA VAL A 254 -10.29 11.25 16.56
C VAL A 254 -11.12 9.97 16.66
N ILE A 255 -10.42 8.83 16.77
CA ILE A 255 -11.02 7.50 16.89
C ILE A 255 -10.87 7.04 18.33
N PHE A 256 -11.95 7.15 19.08
CA PHE A 256 -12.02 6.65 20.45
C PHE A 256 -12.20 5.14 20.48
N GLN A 257 -11.39 4.45 21.27
CA GLN A 257 -11.53 3.04 21.59
C GLN A 257 -11.31 2.87 23.10
N SER A 258 -12.12 2.05 23.76
CA SER A 258 -11.95 1.77 25.20
C SER A 258 -10.59 1.15 25.51
N THR A 259 -10.04 0.41 24.56
CA THR A 259 -8.68 -0.14 24.58
C THR A 259 -8.12 -0.10 23.14
N VAL A 260 -7.05 0.64 22.96
CA VAL A 260 -6.33 0.73 21.68
C VAL A 260 -5.29 -0.39 21.62
N THR A 261 -5.52 -1.37 20.75
CA THR A 261 -4.61 -2.48 20.45
C THR A 261 -4.16 -2.39 19.01
N ILE A 262 -3.02 -3.00 18.66
CA ILE A 262 -2.56 -3.08 17.26
C ILE A 262 -3.64 -3.73 16.39
N LYS A 263 -4.27 -4.80 16.86
CA LYS A 263 -5.32 -5.50 16.14
C LYS A 263 -6.54 -4.61 15.87
N SER A 264 -7.04 -3.88 16.87
CA SER A 264 -8.20 -2.98 16.70
C SER A 264 -7.90 -1.82 15.74
N VAL A 265 -6.66 -1.31 15.73
CA VAL A 265 -6.21 -0.28 14.77
C VAL A 265 -6.19 -0.83 13.35
N ILE A 266 -5.62 -2.02 13.14
CA ILE A 266 -5.58 -2.68 11.84
C ILE A 266 -6.99 -2.96 11.30
N GLU A 267 -7.90 -3.46 12.15
CA GLU A 267 -9.30 -3.71 11.79
C GLU A 267 -10.03 -2.43 11.36
N GLU A 268 -9.81 -1.32 12.07
CA GLU A 268 -10.41 -0.03 11.72
C GLU A 268 -9.85 0.52 10.40
N LEU A 269 -8.55 0.42 10.17
CA LEU A 269 -7.94 0.81 8.90
C LEU A 269 -8.40 -0.09 7.74
N ALA A 270 -8.56 -1.39 7.98
CA ALA A 270 -9.09 -2.32 6.98
C ALA A 270 -10.54 -1.97 6.58
N LYS A 271 -11.43 -1.59 7.53
CA LYS A 271 -12.80 -1.13 7.23
C LYS A 271 -12.81 0.11 6.34
N ARG A 272 -11.77 0.94 6.39
CA ARG A 272 -11.58 2.12 5.52
C ARG A 272 -10.98 1.78 4.16
N GLY A 273 -10.74 0.48 3.88
CA GLY A 273 -10.15 0.00 2.64
C GLY A 273 -8.63 0.16 2.57
N VAL A 274 -7.94 0.46 3.67
CA VAL A 274 -6.48 0.54 3.72
C VAL A 274 -5.90 -0.86 3.52
N GLN A 275 -5.06 -1.02 2.51
CA GLN A 275 -4.45 -2.30 2.11
C GLN A 275 -2.98 -2.41 2.52
N SER A 276 -2.34 -1.28 2.87
CA SER A 276 -0.93 -1.25 3.25
C SER A 276 -0.64 -0.18 4.31
N ILE A 277 0.18 -0.55 5.31
CA ILE A 277 0.57 0.31 6.43
C ILE A 277 2.09 0.33 6.53
N TYR A 278 2.68 1.53 6.57
CA TYR A 278 4.10 1.78 6.80
C TYR A 278 4.28 2.30 8.22
N VAL A 279 4.83 1.48 9.11
CA VAL A 279 5.00 1.79 10.53
C VAL A 279 6.40 2.35 10.75
N GLU A 280 6.48 3.67 11.01
CA GLU A 280 7.77 4.34 11.24
C GLU A 280 8.10 4.59 12.72
N GLY A 281 7.20 4.16 13.58
CA GLY A 281 7.09 4.41 14.83
C GLY A 281 7.65 4.49 16.04
N GLY A 282 8.66 4.65 16.61
CA GLY A 282 9.15 4.50 17.98
C GLY A 282 9.32 3.05 18.40
N ALA A 283 10.35 2.76 19.20
CA ALA A 283 10.70 1.39 19.61
C ALA A 283 9.52 0.62 20.24
N SER A 284 8.72 1.30 21.07
CA SER A 284 7.55 0.70 21.74
C SER A 284 6.43 0.33 20.75
N ILE A 285 6.26 1.09 19.67
CA ILE A 285 5.28 0.75 18.61
C ILE A 285 5.73 -0.47 17.84
N HIS A 286 7.02 -0.51 17.44
CA HIS A 286 7.57 -1.69 16.77
C HIS A 286 7.45 -2.95 17.64
N ASP A 287 7.74 -2.84 18.95
CA ASP A 287 7.57 -3.95 19.88
C ASP A 287 6.11 -4.41 19.98
N ALA A 288 5.15 -3.48 19.98
CA ALA A 288 3.73 -3.82 20.00
C ALA A 288 3.32 -4.60 18.73
N PHE A 289 3.83 -4.19 17.55
CA PHE A 289 3.61 -4.94 16.31
C PHE A 289 4.27 -6.32 16.33
N LEU A 290 5.50 -6.44 16.82
CA LEU A 290 6.17 -7.74 16.96
C LEU A 290 5.41 -8.66 17.94
N ALA A 291 4.95 -8.13 19.06
CA ALA A 291 4.19 -8.88 20.06
C ALA A 291 2.81 -9.33 19.55
N SER A 292 2.17 -8.53 18.70
CA SER A 292 0.89 -8.87 18.06
C SER A 292 1.02 -9.85 16.91
N GLU A 293 2.23 -10.12 16.44
CA GLU A 293 2.56 -10.89 15.24
C GLU A 293 1.94 -10.33 13.94
N CYS A 294 1.33 -9.15 14.00
CA CYS A 294 0.67 -8.48 12.87
C CYS A 294 1.67 -7.61 12.09
N TRP A 295 2.62 -8.20 11.42
CA TRP A 295 3.56 -7.54 10.52
C TRP A 295 4.07 -8.53 9.48
N ASP A 296 4.53 -8.03 8.32
CA ASP A 296 4.87 -8.85 7.16
C ASP A 296 6.27 -8.58 6.62
N GLN A 297 6.77 -7.35 6.80
CA GLN A 297 8.07 -6.92 6.32
C GLN A 297 8.77 -6.03 7.36
N LEU A 298 10.08 -6.14 7.43
CA LEU A 298 10.94 -5.21 8.17
C LEU A 298 11.89 -4.52 7.19
N ILE A 299 11.98 -3.18 7.28
CA ILE A 299 12.97 -2.36 6.60
C ILE A 299 13.80 -1.66 7.67
N THR A 300 15.11 -1.87 7.66
CA THR A 300 16.05 -1.23 8.57
C THR A 300 17.08 -0.42 7.78
N TYR A 301 17.15 0.87 8.07
CA TYR A 301 18.25 1.73 7.61
C TYR A 301 19.31 1.82 8.70
N ILE A 302 20.53 1.44 8.39
CA ILE A 302 21.67 1.44 9.31
C ILE A 302 22.58 2.61 8.94
N ALA A 303 22.67 3.60 9.83
CA ALA A 303 23.61 4.71 9.69
C ALA A 303 24.99 4.31 10.23
N PRO A 304 26.10 4.77 9.59
CA PRO A 304 27.46 4.49 10.04
C PRO A 304 27.83 5.38 11.25
N LYS A 305 27.05 5.27 12.32
CA LYS A 305 27.19 6.04 13.56
C LYS A 305 27.11 5.11 14.76
N LEU A 306 27.78 5.48 15.84
CA LEU A 306 27.70 4.80 17.12
C LEU A 306 27.09 5.76 18.14
N LEU A 307 26.05 5.36 18.85
CA LEU A 307 25.46 6.14 19.93
C LEU A 307 25.90 5.68 21.31
N GLY A 308 26.18 4.39 21.49
CA GLY A 308 26.65 3.78 22.75
C GLY A 308 25.69 3.94 23.92
N GLY A 309 26.17 3.59 25.11
CA GLY A 309 25.47 3.84 26.37
C GLY A 309 24.05 3.27 26.50
N ASN A 310 23.24 3.86 27.38
CA ASN A 310 21.85 3.49 27.63
C ASN A 310 20.86 4.23 26.72
N ASN A 311 21.24 4.51 25.47
CA ASN A 311 20.37 5.15 24.49
C ASN A 311 19.27 4.19 24.00
N THR A 312 18.23 4.72 23.37
CA THR A 312 17.02 3.97 23.00
C THR A 312 17.37 2.86 22.01
N PRO A 313 17.15 1.58 22.34
CA PRO A 313 17.36 0.47 21.40
C PRO A 313 16.29 0.45 20.31
N SER A 314 16.57 -0.26 19.22
CA SER A 314 15.63 -0.37 18.08
C SER A 314 14.32 -1.08 18.45
N PHE A 315 14.40 -2.09 19.31
CA PHE A 315 13.27 -2.76 19.92
C PHE A 315 13.47 -2.72 21.42
N SER A 316 12.57 -2.03 22.12
CA SER A 316 12.74 -1.75 23.56
C SER A 316 11.94 -2.71 24.43
N SER A 317 11.64 -3.90 23.95
CA SER A 317 10.72 -4.77 24.66
C SER A 317 11.32 -5.42 25.90
N LEU A 318 10.48 -5.48 26.94
CA LEU A 318 10.63 -6.43 28.02
C LEU A 318 10.16 -7.85 27.63
N ARG A 319 9.90 -8.04 26.35
CA ARG A 319 9.41 -9.29 25.81
C ARG A 319 10.51 -10.35 25.92
N ILE A 320 10.29 -11.34 26.73
CA ILE A 320 11.10 -12.56 26.74
C ILE A 320 10.66 -13.38 25.54
N THR A 321 11.50 -13.50 24.51
CA THR A 321 11.23 -14.37 23.37
C THR A 321 12.14 -15.59 23.47
N GLU A 322 11.54 -16.75 23.50
CA GLU A 322 12.26 -18.02 23.40
C GLU A 322 12.61 -18.36 21.95
N LYS A 323 12.07 -17.62 20.99
CA LYS A 323 12.26 -17.88 19.56
C LYS A 323 12.86 -16.67 18.85
N THR A 324 13.87 -16.93 18.04
CA THR A 324 14.40 -15.95 17.08
C THR A 324 13.38 -15.70 15.99
N ILE A 325 13.18 -14.42 15.65
CA ILE A 325 12.38 -14.03 14.47
C ILE A 325 13.31 -14.08 13.25
N LEU A 326 13.00 -14.94 12.30
CA LEU A 326 13.73 -15.05 11.05
C LEU A 326 13.08 -14.18 9.96
N LEU A 327 13.93 -13.62 9.12
CA LEU A 327 13.53 -12.93 7.91
C LEU A 327 13.96 -13.73 6.68
N THR A 328 13.14 -13.71 5.66
CA THR A 328 13.39 -14.30 4.34
C THR A 328 13.42 -13.21 3.28
N GLU A 329 13.70 -13.53 2.02
CA GLU A 329 13.72 -12.61 0.89
C GLU A 329 14.56 -11.35 1.17
N ILE A 330 15.75 -11.53 1.76
CA ILE A 330 16.60 -10.43 2.20
C ILE A 330 17.13 -9.65 1.00
N GLN A 331 16.94 -8.33 1.05
CA GLN A 331 17.49 -7.38 0.10
C GLN A 331 18.38 -6.39 0.84
N VAL A 332 19.58 -6.13 0.31
CA VAL A 332 20.54 -5.19 0.89
C VAL A 332 20.95 -4.20 -0.19
N GLU A 333 20.87 -2.91 0.12
CA GLU A 333 21.30 -1.84 -0.79
C GLU A 333 21.99 -0.72 -0.02
N ALA A 334 22.97 -0.05 -0.66
CA ALA A 334 23.55 1.20 -0.16
C ALA A 334 22.64 2.37 -0.55
N VAL A 335 22.41 3.29 0.38
CA VAL A 335 21.63 4.52 0.17
C VAL A 335 22.44 5.70 0.70
N GLY A 336 23.19 6.34 -0.17
CA GLY A 336 24.23 7.27 0.25
C GLY A 336 25.27 6.56 1.12
N ASN A 337 25.47 7.06 2.33
CA ASN A 337 26.37 6.43 3.31
C ASN A 337 25.68 5.42 4.22
N ASP A 338 24.37 5.26 4.11
CA ASP A 338 23.59 4.34 4.93
C ASP A 338 23.40 3.00 4.21
N ILE A 339 23.04 1.95 4.96
CA ILE A 339 22.70 0.64 4.43
C ILE A 339 21.21 0.40 4.69
N ARG A 340 20.48 0.02 3.64
CA ARG A 340 19.10 -0.43 3.75
C ARG A 340 19.04 -1.95 3.69
N ILE A 341 18.42 -2.57 4.69
CA ILE A 341 18.12 -3.99 4.71
C ILE A 341 16.61 -4.14 4.77
N ALA A 342 16.05 -4.93 3.86
CA ALA A 342 14.65 -5.29 3.87
C ALA A 342 14.52 -6.83 3.88
N GLY A 343 13.53 -7.34 4.60
CA GLY A 343 13.24 -8.77 4.64
C GLY A 343 11.79 -9.02 5.02
N ARG A 344 11.24 -10.14 4.57
CA ARG A 344 9.90 -10.60 4.93
C ARG A 344 9.94 -11.48 6.17
N LYS A 345 8.85 -11.46 6.93
CA LYS A 345 8.62 -12.42 8.01
C LYS A 345 8.55 -13.84 7.41
N ALA A 346 9.32 -14.78 7.99
CA ALA A 346 9.33 -16.18 7.59
C ALA A 346 8.01 -16.89 7.89
#